data_7661b117bb194f9e8e3adfa9e96b98d4
#
_entry.id   7661b117bb194f9e8e3adfa9e96b98d4
#
_cell.length_a   1.000
_cell.length_b   1.000
_cell.length_c   1.000
_cell.angle_alpha   90.00
_cell.angle_beta   90.00
_cell.angle_gamma   90.00
#
_symmetry.space_group_name_H-M   'P 1'
#
loop_
_entity.id
_entity.type
_entity.pdbx_description
1 polymer ?
#
loop_
_entity_poly.entity_id
_entity_poly.type
_entity_poly.pdbx_seq_one_letter_code
_entity_poly.pdbx_strand_id
1 'polypeptide(L)'
;RFYYDCLMGPNARSVLQALKRMDALPAINTIAVGHGPLLRHHLDLWLGDYREWSTGRSKGEAYAAVCYLSQYGFCDRISQAIARGIGKAEAQVQLVDLRATDAQELAALVGEASAVVVPTWPAAPDAELQASIGTLLAALQSGQWVACYDAYGGNDEAIDTVASQLRGLGQKQAFEPLR
;
A
#
# COMPACT_ATOMS: atom_id res chain seq x y z
N ARG A 1 0.18 -8.63 -23.74
CA ARG A 1 1.24 -7.73 -23.25
C ARG A 1 0.81 -6.26 -23.27
N PHE A 2 0.40 -5.68 -24.42
CA PHE A 2 0.01 -4.26 -24.51
C PHE A 2 -1.02 -3.84 -23.45
N TYR A 3 -2.08 -4.62 -23.26
CA TYR A 3 -3.11 -4.36 -22.23
C TYR A 3 -2.49 -4.31 -20.82
N TYR A 4 -1.60 -5.26 -20.50
CA TYR A 4 -0.87 -5.29 -19.24
C TYR A 4 -0.05 -4.01 -19.06
N ASP A 5 0.74 -3.63 -20.06
CA ASP A 5 1.63 -2.48 -19.98
C ASP A 5 0.89 -1.16 -19.73
N CYS A 6 -0.30 -1.01 -20.33
CA CYS A 6 -1.12 0.19 -20.18
C CYS A 6 -1.89 0.27 -18.84
N LEU A 7 -2.43 -0.86 -18.35
CA LEU A 7 -3.38 -0.85 -17.24
C LEU A 7 -2.83 -1.49 -15.96
N MET A 8 -2.09 -2.58 -16.06
CA MET A 8 -1.59 -3.35 -14.92
C MET A 8 -0.16 -3.00 -14.56
N GLY A 9 0.67 -2.67 -15.56
CA GLY A 9 2.07 -2.33 -15.36
C GLY A 9 2.32 -1.23 -14.34
N PRO A 10 1.55 -0.13 -14.31
CA PRO A 10 1.67 0.89 -13.25
C PRO A 10 1.40 0.35 -11.84
N ASN A 11 0.68 -0.77 -11.73
CA ASN A 11 0.34 -1.42 -10.46
C ASN A 11 1.03 -2.78 -10.30
N ALA A 12 2.23 -2.96 -10.86
CA ALA A 12 2.93 -4.25 -10.90
C ALA A 12 3.11 -4.89 -9.52
N ARG A 13 3.38 -4.10 -8.48
CA ARG A 13 3.49 -4.61 -7.09
C ARG A 13 2.17 -5.18 -6.58
N SER A 14 1.05 -4.49 -6.82
CA SER A 14 -0.30 -5.00 -6.46
C SER A 14 -0.64 -6.28 -7.22
N VAL A 15 -0.21 -6.39 -8.48
CA VAL A 15 -0.36 -7.63 -9.26
C VAL A 15 0.42 -8.77 -8.62
N LEU A 16 1.68 -8.55 -8.22
CA LEU A 16 2.48 -9.58 -7.54
C LEU A 16 1.85 -10.04 -6.22
N GLN A 17 1.30 -9.10 -5.44
CA GLN A 17 0.58 -9.44 -4.21
C GLN A 17 -0.68 -10.27 -4.47
N ALA A 18 -1.46 -9.88 -5.47
CA ALA A 18 -2.63 -10.67 -5.87
C ALA A 18 -2.24 -12.09 -6.29
N LEU A 19 -1.19 -12.24 -7.09
CA LEU A 19 -0.66 -13.53 -7.50
C LEU A 19 -0.17 -14.37 -6.31
N LYS A 20 0.52 -13.75 -5.34
CA LYS A 20 0.95 -14.42 -4.11
C LYS A 20 -0.24 -14.94 -3.29
N ARG A 21 -1.32 -14.14 -3.17
CA ARG A 21 -2.55 -14.58 -2.51
C ARG A 21 -3.23 -15.72 -3.27
N MET A 22 -3.20 -15.70 -4.60
CA MET A 22 -3.74 -16.78 -5.43
C MET A 22 -2.96 -18.09 -5.25
N ASP A 23 -1.65 -18.04 -5.02
CA ASP A 23 -0.82 -19.22 -4.77
C ASP A 23 -1.23 -19.99 -3.49
N ALA A 24 -1.86 -19.29 -2.54
CA ALA A 24 -2.36 -19.90 -1.29
C ALA A 24 -3.75 -20.52 -1.43
N LEU A 25 -4.42 -20.34 -2.58
CA LEU A 25 -5.75 -20.92 -2.84
C LEU A 25 -5.65 -22.36 -3.34
N PRO A 26 -6.71 -23.16 -3.19
CA PRO A 26 -6.83 -24.44 -3.89
C PRO A 26 -6.68 -24.28 -5.40
N ALA A 27 -6.42 -25.35 -6.13
CA ALA A 27 -6.23 -25.33 -7.58
C ALA A 27 -7.31 -24.52 -8.30
N ILE A 28 -6.91 -23.46 -9.00
CA ILE A 28 -7.79 -22.55 -9.72
C ILE A 28 -8.04 -23.14 -11.11
N ASN A 29 -9.30 -23.44 -11.42
CA ASN A 29 -9.72 -24.00 -12.71
C ASN A 29 -10.37 -22.95 -13.63
N THR A 30 -10.74 -21.81 -13.09
CA THR A 30 -11.39 -20.74 -13.85
C THR A 30 -11.07 -19.39 -13.20
N ILE A 31 -10.73 -18.41 -14.04
CA ILE A 31 -10.60 -17.01 -13.61
C ILE A 31 -11.69 -16.22 -14.31
N ALA A 32 -12.60 -15.63 -13.52
CA ALA A 32 -13.64 -14.73 -14.01
C ALA A 32 -13.12 -13.29 -13.88
N VAL A 33 -12.75 -12.69 -15.00
CA VAL A 33 -12.28 -11.31 -15.04
C VAL A 33 -13.45 -10.32 -15.07
N GLY A 34 -13.28 -9.13 -14.48
CA GLY A 34 -14.30 -8.08 -14.51
C GLY A 34 -14.58 -7.55 -15.93
N HIS A 35 -13.59 -7.63 -16.81
CA HIS A 35 -13.69 -7.23 -18.21
C HIS A 35 -12.99 -8.27 -19.08
N GLY A 36 -13.75 -8.98 -19.92
CA GLY A 36 -13.23 -9.98 -20.84
C GLY A 36 -13.86 -11.37 -20.67
N PRO A 37 -13.37 -12.38 -21.42
CA PRO A 37 -13.88 -13.73 -21.35
C PRO A 37 -13.43 -14.44 -20.06
N LEU A 38 -14.17 -15.49 -19.71
CA LEU A 38 -13.73 -16.43 -18.69
C LEU A 38 -12.47 -17.17 -19.17
N LEU A 39 -11.44 -17.18 -18.33
CA LEU A 39 -10.18 -17.88 -18.60
C LEU A 39 -10.26 -19.28 -17.97
N ARG A 40 -10.14 -20.33 -18.77
CA ARG A 40 -10.22 -21.75 -18.33
C ARG A 40 -9.07 -22.61 -18.83
N HIS A 41 -8.29 -22.09 -19.77
CA HIS A 41 -7.20 -22.83 -20.39
C HIS A 41 -5.89 -22.06 -20.21
N HIS A 42 -4.81 -22.81 -20.05
CA HIS A 42 -3.45 -22.25 -19.92
C HIS A 42 -3.31 -21.20 -18.82
N LEU A 43 -4.01 -21.39 -17.68
CA LEU A 43 -3.98 -20.45 -16.56
C LEU A 43 -2.57 -20.24 -16.02
N ASP A 44 -1.78 -21.31 -15.95
CA ASP A 44 -0.39 -21.27 -15.49
C ASP A 44 0.48 -20.35 -16.36
N LEU A 45 0.26 -20.38 -17.69
CA LEU A 45 0.97 -19.50 -18.61
C LEU A 45 0.59 -18.04 -18.38
N TRP A 46 -0.72 -17.75 -18.28
CA TRP A 46 -1.20 -16.39 -18.02
C TRP A 46 -0.70 -15.83 -16.70
N LEU A 47 -0.80 -16.61 -15.63
CA LEU A 47 -0.32 -16.22 -14.30
C LEU A 47 1.21 -16.08 -14.28
N GLY A 48 1.93 -16.96 -14.99
CA GLY A 48 3.36 -16.89 -15.18
C GLY A 48 3.80 -15.61 -15.91
N ASP A 49 3.15 -15.28 -17.02
CA ASP A 49 3.39 -14.05 -17.79
C ASP A 49 3.17 -12.80 -16.94
N TYR A 50 2.05 -12.74 -16.20
CA TYR A 50 1.77 -11.62 -15.31
C TYR A 50 2.81 -11.48 -14.20
N ARG A 51 3.29 -12.60 -13.66
CA ARG A 51 4.35 -12.64 -12.64
C ARG A 51 5.68 -12.12 -13.20
N GLU A 52 6.08 -12.61 -14.37
CA GLU A 52 7.32 -12.21 -15.03
C GLU A 52 7.32 -10.71 -15.35
N TRP A 53 6.24 -10.23 -16.00
CA TRP A 53 6.12 -8.82 -16.38
C TRP A 53 6.10 -7.89 -15.16
N SER A 54 5.41 -8.31 -14.10
CA SER A 54 5.31 -7.53 -12.86
C SER A 54 6.64 -7.52 -12.09
N THR A 55 7.35 -8.65 -12.03
CA THR A 55 8.67 -8.73 -11.40
C THR A 55 9.67 -7.85 -12.12
N GLY A 56 9.65 -7.84 -13.45
CA GLY A 56 10.52 -6.99 -14.25
C GLY A 56 10.31 -5.50 -13.99
N ARG A 57 9.07 -5.08 -13.80
CA ARG A 57 8.72 -3.68 -13.53
C ARG A 57 8.90 -3.26 -12.08
N SER A 58 8.69 -4.13 -11.12
CA SER A 58 8.78 -3.79 -9.69
C SER A 58 10.21 -3.69 -9.16
N LYS A 59 11.19 -4.25 -9.88
CA LYS A 59 12.60 -4.21 -9.49
C LYS A 59 13.20 -2.83 -9.69
N GLY A 60 13.62 -2.20 -8.57
CA GLY A 60 14.40 -0.98 -8.58
C GLY A 60 13.63 0.33 -8.75
N GLU A 61 12.32 0.31 -8.94
CA GLU A 61 11.53 1.54 -8.96
C GLU A 61 11.21 1.99 -7.53
N ALA A 62 11.62 3.23 -7.20
CA ALA A 62 11.23 3.88 -5.96
C ALA A 62 9.71 4.08 -5.91
N TYR A 63 9.09 3.83 -4.78
CA TYR A 63 7.67 4.05 -4.60
C TYR A 63 7.33 4.64 -3.24
N ALA A 64 6.14 5.23 -3.14
CA ALA A 64 5.56 5.67 -1.90
C ALA A 64 4.50 4.65 -1.42
N ALA A 65 4.61 4.20 -0.19
CA ALA A 65 3.54 3.47 0.49
C ALA A 65 2.59 4.47 1.15
N VAL A 66 1.32 4.47 0.72
CA VAL A 66 0.28 5.30 1.33
C VAL A 66 -0.62 4.39 2.15
N CYS A 67 -0.37 4.37 3.45
CA CYS A 67 -1.15 3.60 4.41
C CYS A 67 -2.47 4.29 4.72
N TYR A 68 -3.53 3.51 4.96
CA TYR A 68 -4.82 4.04 5.38
C TYR A 68 -5.55 3.09 6.32
N LEU A 69 -6.52 3.63 7.03
CA LEU A 69 -7.44 2.88 7.86
C LEU A 69 -8.81 2.88 7.18
N SER A 70 -9.30 1.69 6.84
CA SER A 70 -10.65 1.53 6.27
C SER A 70 -11.71 1.71 7.36
N GLN A 71 -11.98 2.99 7.72
CA GLN A 71 -13.06 3.37 8.62
C GLN A 71 -13.90 4.47 7.96
N TYR A 72 -15.20 4.28 7.89
CA TYR A 72 -16.17 5.26 7.35
C TYR A 72 -15.88 5.82 5.94
N GLY A 73 -14.87 5.31 5.23
CA GLY A 73 -14.52 5.69 3.87
C GLY A 73 -13.83 7.05 3.67
N PHE A 74 -13.59 7.82 4.74
CA PHE A 74 -12.93 9.12 4.61
C PHE A 74 -11.42 8.99 4.42
N CYS A 75 -10.74 8.20 5.26
CA CYS A 75 -9.31 7.93 5.11
C CYS A 75 -9.00 7.30 3.75
N ASP A 76 -9.86 6.41 3.27
CA ASP A 76 -9.75 5.79 1.95
C ASP A 76 -9.79 6.85 0.83
N ARG A 77 -10.71 7.82 0.88
CA ARG A 77 -10.78 8.91 -0.11
C ARG A 77 -9.56 9.82 -0.09
N ILE A 78 -9.06 10.16 1.10
CA ILE A 78 -7.87 11.00 1.26
C ILE A 78 -6.64 10.25 0.74
N SER A 79 -6.45 8.98 1.13
CA SER A 79 -5.32 8.18 0.66
C SER A 79 -5.32 8.03 -0.86
N GLN A 80 -6.47 7.84 -1.48
CA GLN A 80 -6.61 7.82 -2.94
C GLN A 80 -6.29 9.18 -3.58
N ALA A 81 -6.66 10.30 -2.93
CA ALA A 81 -6.31 11.63 -3.43
C ALA A 81 -4.80 11.87 -3.36
N ILE A 82 -4.16 11.47 -2.25
CA ILE A 82 -2.70 11.52 -2.08
C ILE A 82 -2.02 10.66 -3.15
N ALA A 83 -2.48 9.41 -3.32
CA ALA A 83 -1.95 8.50 -4.32
C ALA A 83 -2.06 9.05 -5.75
N ARG A 84 -3.18 9.68 -6.11
CA ARG A 84 -3.34 10.37 -7.40
C ARG A 84 -2.37 11.55 -7.55
N GLY A 85 -2.13 12.30 -6.47
CA GLY A 85 -1.16 13.40 -6.46
C GLY A 85 0.27 12.90 -6.74
N ILE A 86 0.69 11.83 -6.06
CA ILE A 86 1.98 11.18 -6.24
C ILE A 86 2.10 10.64 -7.67
N GLY A 87 1.07 9.96 -8.17
CA GLY A 87 1.05 9.41 -9.52
C GLY A 87 1.14 10.47 -10.63
N LYS A 88 0.63 11.70 -10.39
CA LYS A 88 0.81 12.82 -11.33
C LYS A 88 2.26 13.29 -11.43
N ALA A 89 3.07 13.03 -10.42
CA ALA A 89 4.51 13.26 -10.43
C ALA A 89 5.30 12.07 -11.00
N GLU A 90 4.61 11.14 -11.68
CA GLU A 90 5.18 9.93 -12.30
C GLU A 90 5.87 8.99 -11.29
N ALA A 91 5.63 9.17 -9.99
CA ALA A 91 6.14 8.29 -8.96
C ALA A 91 5.18 7.10 -8.74
N GLN A 92 5.76 5.93 -8.50
CA GLN A 92 4.99 4.74 -8.15
C GLN A 92 4.36 4.89 -6.75
N VAL A 93 3.15 4.36 -6.59
CA VAL A 93 2.45 4.41 -5.33
C VAL A 93 1.79 3.08 -5.01
N GLN A 94 1.83 2.69 -3.74
CA GLN A 94 1.13 1.53 -3.21
C GLN A 94 0.19 1.96 -2.10
N LEU A 95 -1.11 1.69 -2.26
CA LEU A 95 -2.10 1.87 -1.20
C LEU A 95 -2.07 0.64 -0.27
N VAL A 96 -2.01 0.88 1.04
CA VAL A 96 -1.87 -0.17 2.06
C VAL A 96 -2.94 0.00 3.13
N ASP A 97 -3.91 -0.92 3.16
CA ASP A 97 -4.92 -0.96 4.23
C ASP A 97 -4.33 -1.63 5.47
N LEU A 98 -4.18 -0.87 6.56
CA LEU A 98 -3.61 -1.37 7.82
C LEU A 98 -4.47 -2.45 8.50
N ARG A 99 -5.75 -2.57 8.15
CA ARG A 99 -6.64 -3.60 8.69
C ARG A 99 -6.73 -4.85 7.83
N ALA A 100 -6.48 -4.73 6.52
CA ALA A 100 -6.64 -5.84 5.58
C ALA A 100 -5.31 -6.48 5.15
N THR A 101 -4.18 -5.79 5.39
CA THR A 101 -2.86 -6.27 4.98
C THR A 101 -2.23 -7.09 6.10
N ASP A 102 -1.77 -8.30 5.79
CA ASP A 102 -1.08 -9.14 6.78
C ASP A 102 0.25 -8.53 7.21
N ALA A 103 0.73 -8.90 8.41
CA ALA A 103 1.90 -8.30 9.03
C ALA A 103 3.19 -8.47 8.19
N GLN A 104 3.37 -9.61 7.51
CA GLN A 104 4.56 -9.86 6.68
C GLN A 104 4.52 -8.99 5.42
N GLU A 105 3.37 -8.91 4.77
CA GLU A 105 3.15 -8.07 3.60
C GLU A 105 3.31 -6.58 3.96
N LEU A 106 2.72 -6.13 5.08
CA LEU A 106 2.85 -4.77 5.59
C LEU A 106 4.32 -4.39 5.84
N ALA A 107 5.06 -5.26 6.54
CA ALA A 107 6.48 -5.02 6.80
C ALA A 107 7.30 -4.90 5.53
N ALA A 108 7.06 -5.76 4.53
CA ALA A 108 7.75 -5.72 3.25
C ALA A 108 7.41 -4.41 2.48
N LEU A 109 6.13 -4.05 2.39
CA LEU A 109 5.69 -2.85 1.68
C LEU A 109 6.23 -1.56 2.30
N VAL A 110 6.23 -1.48 3.61
CA VAL A 110 6.76 -0.31 4.34
C VAL A 110 8.29 -0.28 4.25
N GLY A 111 8.95 -1.41 4.48
CA GLY A 111 10.41 -1.50 4.51
C GLY A 111 11.10 -1.21 3.18
N GLU A 112 10.45 -1.55 2.06
CA GLU A 112 10.98 -1.32 0.70
C GLU A 112 10.61 0.05 0.12
N ALA A 113 9.67 0.78 0.72
CA ALA A 113 9.22 2.06 0.21
C ALA A 113 10.28 3.14 0.38
N SER A 114 10.39 4.06 -0.57
CA SER A 114 11.24 5.25 -0.45
C SER A 114 10.58 6.34 0.39
N ALA A 115 9.25 6.36 0.41
CA ALA A 115 8.46 7.26 1.23
C ALA A 115 7.25 6.49 1.81
N VAL A 116 6.86 6.84 3.03
CA VAL A 116 5.70 6.25 3.71
C VAL A 116 4.79 7.37 4.19
N VAL A 117 3.54 7.33 3.74
CA VAL A 117 2.50 8.25 4.20
C VAL A 117 1.57 7.49 5.13
N VAL A 118 1.41 7.95 6.35
CA VAL A 118 0.65 7.25 7.38
C VAL A 118 -0.59 8.04 7.79
N PRO A 119 -1.73 7.37 8.03
CA PRO A 119 -2.89 8.00 8.62
C PRO A 119 -2.67 8.24 10.11
N THR A 120 -3.45 9.11 10.71
CA THR A 120 -3.62 9.11 12.16
C THR A 120 -4.37 7.86 12.61
N TRP A 121 -4.16 7.46 13.85
CA TRP A 121 -4.87 6.34 14.49
C TRP A 121 -5.50 6.78 15.82
N PRO A 122 -6.54 6.09 16.27
CA PRO A 122 -7.19 6.42 17.55
C PRO A 122 -6.21 6.25 18.72
N ALA A 123 -6.39 7.03 19.76
CA ALA A 123 -5.57 6.98 20.98
C ALA A 123 -5.61 5.60 21.67
N ALA A 124 -6.72 4.87 21.52
CA ALA A 124 -6.90 3.50 22.01
C ALA A 124 -7.32 2.59 20.85
N PRO A 125 -6.37 2.14 20.01
CA PRO A 125 -6.67 1.20 18.94
C PRO A 125 -7.01 -0.18 19.53
N ASP A 126 -7.84 -0.95 18.81
CA ASP A 126 -8.02 -2.36 19.13
C ASP A 126 -6.72 -3.16 18.94
N ALA A 127 -6.67 -4.38 19.47
CA ALA A 127 -5.45 -5.19 19.47
C ALA A 127 -4.91 -5.48 18.06
N GLU A 128 -5.79 -5.66 17.07
CA GLU A 128 -5.42 -5.93 15.69
C GLU A 128 -4.76 -4.70 15.05
N LEU A 129 -5.40 -3.54 15.18
CA LEU A 129 -4.85 -2.29 14.69
C LEU A 129 -3.54 -1.91 15.40
N GLN A 130 -3.47 -2.15 16.71
CA GLN A 130 -2.24 -1.91 17.47
C GLN A 130 -1.08 -2.77 16.97
N ALA A 131 -1.34 -4.04 16.64
CA ALA A 131 -0.33 -4.93 16.04
C ALA A 131 0.12 -4.42 14.66
N SER A 132 -0.81 -3.98 13.82
CA SER A 132 -0.50 -3.41 12.50
C SER A 132 0.31 -2.12 12.61
N ILE A 133 -0.03 -1.21 13.52
CA ILE A 133 0.74 0.00 13.79
C ILE A 133 2.15 -0.36 14.28
N GLY A 134 2.27 -1.31 15.20
CA GLY A 134 3.56 -1.81 15.68
C GLY A 134 4.43 -2.35 14.54
N THR A 135 3.85 -3.15 13.65
CA THR A 135 4.52 -3.68 12.46
C THR A 135 4.96 -2.56 11.51
N LEU A 136 4.08 -1.60 11.23
CA LEU A 136 4.40 -0.44 10.39
C LEU A 136 5.60 0.34 10.95
N LEU A 137 5.54 0.71 12.23
CA LEU A 137 6.60 1.51 12.86
C LEU A 137 7.93 0.75 12.93
N ALA A 138 7.90 -0.55 13.20
CA ALA A 138 9.08 -1.42 13.23
C ALA A 138 9.70 -1.64 11.84
N ALA A 139 8.90 -1.56 10.78
CA ALA A 139 9.35 -1.77 9.40
C ALA A 139 9.97 -0.52 8.77
N LEU A 140 9.79 0.67 9.36
CA LEU A 140 10.38 1.92 8.86
C LEU A 140 11.89 1.84 8.84
N GLN A 141 12.50 2.15 7.72
CA GLN A 141 13.94 2.13 7.53
C GLN A 141 14.55 3.53 7.67
N SER A 142 15.79 3.60 8.18
CA SER A 142 16.52 4.85 8.23
C SER A 142 16.68 5.47 6.84
N GLY A 143 16.39 6.76 6.74
CA GLY A 143 16.51 7.51 5.49
C GLY A 143 15.25 7.57 4.63
N GLN A 144 14.19 6.84 4.99
CA GLN A 144 12.91 6.99 4.34
C GLN A 144 12.29 8.36 4.62
N TRP A 145 11.53 8.86 3.65
CA TRP A 145 10.69 10.03 3.85
C TRP A 145 9.36 9.60 4.46
N VAL A 146 8.91 10.30 5.50
CA VAL A 146 7.61 10.04 6.13
C VAL A 146 6.75 11.29 6.13
N ALA A 147 5.45 11.07 6.02
CA ALA A 147 4.44 12.11 6.19
C ALA A 147 3.23 11.51 6.91
N CYS A 148 2.44 12.34 7.56
CA CYS A 148 1.20 11.92 8.16
C CYS A 148 0.03 12.81 7.70
N TYR A 149 -1.17 12.24 7.71
CA TYR A 149 -2.40 12.91 7.36
C TYR A 149 -3.54 12.48 8.29
N ASP A 150 -4.52 13.33 8.42
CA ASP A 150 -5.73 13.06 9.21
C ASP A 150 -6.99 13.15 8.35
N ALA A 151 -7.97 12.33 8.71
CA ALA A 151 -9.35 12.47 8.30
C ALA A 151 -10.12 13.12 9.46
N TYR A 152 -9.95 14.41 9.61
CA TYR A 152 -10.39 15.20 10.76
C TYR A 152 -11.90 15.13 11.05
N GLY A 153 -12.24 14.91 12.29
CA GLY A 153 -13.63 14.83 12.77
C GLY A 153 -13.87 15.49 14.14
N GLY A 154 -13.06 16.50 14.53
CA GLY A 154 -13.33 17.29 15.75
C GLY A 154 -12.16 17.52 16.69
N ASN A 155 -11.13 16.69 16.70
CA ASN A 155 -9.92 16.91 17.49
C ASN A 155 -8.69 16.55 16.69
N ASP A 156 -7.81 17.52 16.44
CA ASP A 156 -6.61 17.38 15.61
C ASP A 156 -5.35 16.98 16.39
N GLU A 157 -5.45 16.74 17.69
CA GLU A 157 -4.30 16.36 18.55
C GLU A 157 -3.67 15.02 18.13
N ALA A 158 -4.45 14.11 17.53
CA ALA A 158 -3.96 12.81 17.09
C ALA A 158 -2.83 12.93 16.05
N ILE A 159 -2.93 13.88 15.11
CA ILE A 159 -1.93 14.07 14.07
C ILE A 159 -0.59 14.56 14.65
N ASP A 160 -0.62 15.44 15.64
CA ASP A 160 0.59 15.94 16.28
C ASP A 160 1.29 14.83 17.08
N THR A 161 0.52 13.93 17.70
CA THR A 161 1.03 12.75 18.39
C THR A 161 1.74 11.81 17.41
N VAL A 162 1.12 11.47 16.29
CA VAL A 162 1.71 10.60 15.26
C VAL A 162 2.95 11.25 14.66
N ALA A 163 2.89 12.52 14.30
CA ALA A 163 4.04 13.27 13.76
C ALA A 163 5.21 13.31 14.75
N SER A 164 4.93 13.46 16.05
CA SER A 164 5.93 13.43 17.10
C SER A 164 6.58 12.05 17.26
N GLN A 165 5.80 10.99 17.20
CA GLN A 165 6.32 9.60 17.23
C GLN A 165 7.24 9.33 16.05
N LEU A 166 6.85 9.72 14.83
CA LEU A 166 7.67 9.54 13.62
C LEU A 166 8.99 10.32 13.72
N ARG A 167 8.97 11.55 14.22
CA ARG A 167 10.19 12.33 14.49
C ARG A 167 11.07 11.65 15.53
N GLY A 168 10.47 11.12 16.61
CA GLY A 168 11.15 10.37 17.65
C GLY A 168 11.89 9.12 17.15
N LEU A 169 11.42 8.53 16.06
CA LEU A 169 12.07 7.41 15.37
C LEU A 169 13.19 7.85 14.41
N GLY A 170 13.50 9.15 14.34
CA GLY A 170 14.56 9.68 13.47
C GLY A 170 14.21 9.70 11.98
N GLN A 171 12.93 9.66 11.65
CA GLN A 171 12.47 9.66 10.25
C GLN A 171 12.54 11.08 9.64
N LYS A 172 12.79 11.15 8.34
CA LYS A 172 12.79 12.42 7.59
C LYS A 172 11.34 12.80 7.26
N GLN A 173 10.89 13.95 7.75
CA GLN A 173 9.58 14.46 7.43
C GLN A 173 9.54 14.98 5.97
N ALA A 174 8.63 14.46 5.15
CA ALA A 174 8.50 14.86 3.74
C ALA A 174 7.81 16.23 3.59
N PHE A 175 6.78 16.47 4.40
CA PHE A 175 6.02 17.73 4.45
C PHE A 175 5.31 17.85 5.80
N GLU A 176 4.80 19.04 6.11
CA GLU A 176 4.00 19.25 7.32
C GLU A 176 2.75 18.36 7.34
N PRO A 177 2.30 17.90 8.53
CA PRO A 177 1.12 17.06 8.65
C PRO A 177 -0.09 17.63 7.91
N LEU A 178 -0.72 16.82 7.06
CA LEU A 178 -1.92 17.21 6.31
C LEU A 178 -3.15 17.09 7.21
N ARG A 179 -3.87 18.19 7.38
CA ARG A 179 -5.09 18.28 8.20
C ARG A 179 -6.32 18.56 7.34
#